data_6ab5132f28433c931c480fe1bfdd4c40
#
_entry.id   6ab5132f28433c931c480fe1bfdd4c40
#
_cell.length_a   1.000
_cell.length_b   1.000
_cell.length_c   1.000
_cell.angle_alpha   90.00
_cell.angle_beta   90.00
_cell.angle_gamma   90.00
#
_symmetry.space_group_name_H-M   'P 1'
#
loop_
_entity.id
_entity.type
_entity.pdbx_description
1 polymer ?
#
loop_
_entity_poly.entity_id
_entity_poly.type
_entity_poly.pdbx_seq_one_letter_code
_entity_poly.pdbx_strand_id
1 'polypeptide(L)'
;TGRWNSVDVLFKLPAAEGREYALNPTHEEVVTPLVGEFIQSYKDLDSSSVFQIQWKFRNEKRAKSGLLRGREFLMKDAYSFHRTQEDLDTYFEVMHSAYDRVFARLGLADSTHYTFASGGDFSKYSYEFQTELGIGEDEIYICEKCGQAHNLEIIDPTAFVCAECGHTTFEKKIVSE
;
A
#
# COMPACT_ATOMS: atom_id res chain seq x y z
N THR A 1 -9.27 -2.25 18.77
CA THR A 1 -9.60 -1.86 17.41
C THR A 1 -10.58 -2.84 16.79
N GLY A 2 -11.36 -2.43 15.78
CA GLY A 2 -12.35 -3.29 15.10
C GLY A 2 -11.72 -4.40 14.24
N ARG A 3 -10.42 -4.30 13.94
CA ARG A 3 -9.71 -5.17 12.99
C ARG A 3 -9.56 -6.63 13.42
N TRP A 4 -9.73 -6.94 14.70
CA TRP A 4 -9.69 -8.32 15.18
C TRP A 4 -10.62 -9.26 14.42
N ASN A 5 -11.78 -8.77 13.98
CA ASN A 5 -12.79 -9.55 13.28
C ASN A 5 -12.88 -9.27 11.78
N SER A 6 -12.32 -8.16 11.29
CA SER A 6 -12.42 -7.74 9.89
C SER A 6 -11.19 -8.13 9.04
N VAL A 7 -10.03 -8.34 9.66
CA VAL A 7 -8.81 -8.70 8.92
C VAL A 7 -8.69 -10.21 8.80
N ASP A 8 -8.94 -10.74 7.61
CA ASP A 8 -8.94 -12.18 7.33
C ASP A 8 -7.57 -12.85 7.51
N VAL A 9 -6.50 -12.10 7.25
CA VAL A 9 -5.12 -12.59 7.30
C VAL A 9 -4.46 -12.45 8.67
N LEU A 10 -5.24 -12.22 9.72
CA LEU A 10 -4.69 -12.03 11.06
C LEU A 10 -4.30 -13.38 11.68
N PHE A 11 -3.01 -13.53 12.07
CA PHE A 11 -2.58 -14.62 12.94
C PHE A 11 -3.05 -14.35 14.37
N LYS A 12 -3.97 -15.17 14.87
CA LYS A 12 -4.47 -15.13 16.24
C LYS A 12 -3.84 -16.25 17.04
N LEU A 13 -3.34 -15.94 18.23
CA LEU A 13 -2.62 -16.87 19.09
C LEU A 13 -3.27 -16.91 20.47
N PRO A 14 -3.57 -18.11 21.00
CA PRO A 14 -4.00 -18.24 22.38
C PRO A 14 -2.83 -17.92 23.33
N ALA A 15 -3.13 -17.25 24.42
CA ALA A 15 -2.18 -16.90 25.45
C ALA A 15 -2.65 -17.37 26.83
N ALA A 16 -1.80 -17.20 27.85
CA ALA A 16 -2.14 -17.57 29.23
C ALA A 16 -3.37 -16.81 29.73
N GLU A 17 -4.08 -17.42 30.66
CA GLU A 17 -5.28 -16.84 31.32
C GLU A 17 -6.43 -16.48 30.38
N GLY A 18 -6.55 -17.19 29.26
CA GLY A 18 -7.63 -16.98 28.28
C GLY A 18 -7.47 -15.69 27.46
N ARG A 19 -6.30 -15.06 27.50
CA ARG A 19 -5.98 -13.94 26.62
C ARG A 19 -5.71 -14.42 25.19
N GLU A 20 -5.86 -13.52 24.26
CA GLU A 20 -5.52 -13.74 22.86
C GLU A 20 -4.57 -12.64 22.37
N TYR A 21 -3.63 -13.01 21.54
CA TYR A 21 -2.72 -12.11 20.86
C TYR A 21 -2.87 -12.24 19.35
N ALA A 22 -2.42 -11.23 18.63
CA ALA A 22 -2.24 -11.29 17.20
C ALA A 22 -0.81 -10.91 16.82
N LEU A 23 -0.29 -11.55 15.78
CA LEU A 23 0.91 -11.07 15.11
C LEU A 23 0.54 -9.94 14.16
N ASN A 24 1.36 -8.90 14.11
CA ASN A 24 1.04 -7.70 13.34
C ASN A 24 1.12 -7.93 11.82
N PRO A 25 0.02 -7.85 11.08
CA PRO A 25 0.01 -7.86 9.61
C PRO A 25 0.44 -6.51 9.04
N THR A 26 0.33 -5.45 9.84
CA THR A 26 0.70 -4.05 9.60
C THR A 26 0.83 -3.34 10.94
N HIS A 27 1.37 -2.13 11.01
CA HIS A 27 1.68 -1.47 12.29
C HIS A 27 1.00 -0.10 12.51
N GLU A 28 0.00 0.27 11.74
CA GLU A 28 -0.74 1.54 11.95
C GLU A 28 -1.29 1.63 13.38
N GLU A 29 -1.85 0.54 13.88
CA GLU A 29 -2.44 0.48 15.22
C GLU A 29 -1.43 0.42 16.36
N VAL A 30 -0.16 0.21 16.04
CA VAL A 30 0.95 0.27 17.00
C VAL A 30 1.64 1.63 16.93
N VAL A 31 1.94 2.09 15.73
CA VAL A 31 2.70 3.33 15.51
C VAL A 31 1.89 4.57 15.85
N THR A 32 0.60 4.61 15.49
CA THR A 32 -0.24 5.79 15.73
C THR A 32 -0.40 6.10 17.23
N PRO A 33 -0.74 5.14 18.11
CA PRO A 33 -0.75 5.39 19.55
C PRO A 33 0.63 5.76 20.10
N LEU A 34 1.70 5.09 19.64
CA LEU A 34 3.06 5.39 20.06
C LEU A 34 3.45 6.85 19.75
N VAL A 35 3.15 7.33 18.55
CA VAL A 35 3.39 8.74 18.16
C VAL A 35 2.58 9.68 19.05
N GLY A 36 1.34 9.30 19.41
CA GLY A 36 0.49 10.05 20.33
C GLY A 36 1.06 10.23 21.74
N GLU A 37 1.97 9.34 22.19
CA GLU A 37 2.67 9.52 23.47
C GLU A 37 3.70 10.67 23.43
N PHE A 38 4.23 10.99 22.25
CA PHE A 38 5.22 12.05 22.06
C PHE A 38 4.59 13.36 21.58
N ILE A 39 3.54 13.28 20.77
CA ILE A 39 2.85 14.45 20.19
C ILE A 39 1.52 14.62 20.94
N GLN A 40 1.52 15.46 21.97
CA GLN A 40 0.38 15.68 22.85
C GLN A 40 -0.59 16.77 22.35
N SER A 41 -0.16 17.57 21.37
CA SER A 41 -0.93 18.69 20.85
C SER A 41 -0.82 18.78 19.35
N TYR A 42 -1.92 19.14 18.70
CA TYR A 42 -1.94 19.50 17.29
C TYR A 42 -0.89 20.57 16.92
N LYS A 43 -0.54 21.45 17.88
CA LYS A 43 0.48 22.49 17.68
C LYS A 43 1.90 21.93 17.59
N ASP A 44 2.12 20.76 18.19
CA ASP A 44 3.42 20.11 18.24
C ASP A 44 3.63 19.19 17.02
N LEU A 45 2.57 18.97 16.24
CA LEU A 45 2.64 18.22 15.01
C LEU A 45 3.25 19.10 13.91
N ASP A 46 4.47 18.80 13.52
CA ASP A 46 5.21 19.50 12.47
C ASP A 46 5.64 18.47 11.41
N SER A 47 4.74 18.14 10.49
CA SER A 47 4.95 17.22 9.34
C SER A 47 5.87 16.04 9.67
N SER A 48 5.60 15.40 10.80
CA SER A 48 6.46 14.35 11.33
C SER A 48 6.25 13.05 10.58
N SER A 49 7.34 12.36 10.30
CA SER A 49 7.28 11.00 9.76
C SER A 49 8.18 10.07 10.54
N VAL A 50 7.75 8.83 10.67
CA VAL A 50 8.51 7.75 11.28
C VAL A 50 8.50 6.55 10.35
N PHE A 51 9.53 5.73 10.40
CA PHE A 51 9.58 4.49 9.64
C PHE A 51 10.15 3.36 10.47
N GLN A 52 9.89 2.15 10.03
CA GLN A 52 10.52 0.95 10.57
C GLN A 52 10.81 -0.05 9.45
N ILE A 53 11.71 -0.97 9.73
CA ILE A 53 11.92 -2.19 8.94
C ILE A 53 11.69 -3.33 9.92
N GLN A 54 10.56 -4.05 9.77
CA GLN A 54 10.11 -5.00 10.76
C GLN A 54 9.36 -6.16 10.10
N TRP A 55 9.38 -7.31 10.75
CA TRP A 55 8.62 -8.48 10.36
C TRP A 55 7.12 -8.21 10.41
N LYS A 56 6.42 -8.69 9.37
CA LYS A 56 4.96 -8.72 9.26
C LYS A 56 4.51 -10.15 9.10
N PHE A 57 3.31 -10.42 9.59
CA PHE A 57 2.74 -11.77 9.60
C PHE A 57 1.33 -11.72 9.04
N ARG A 58 1.13 -12.38 7.90
CA ARG A 58 -0.17 -12.48 7.24
C ARG A 58 -0.51 -13.96 7.05
N ASN A 59 -1.62 -14.41 7.64
CA ASN A 59 -2.07 -15.80 7.56
C ASN A 59 -2.68 -16.10 6.18
N GLU A 60 -1.88 -15.94 5.15
CA GLU A 60 -2.27 -16.18 3.76
C GLU A 60 -2.77 -17.62 3.58
N LYS A 61 -3.95 -17.78 2.99
CA LYS A 61 -4.51 -19.11 2.68
C LYS A 61 -3.60 -19.89 1.75
N ARG A 62 -2.96 -19.20 0.80
CA ARG A 62 -1.99 -19.77 -0.13
C ARG A 62 -0.78 -18.84 -0.26
N ALA A 63 0.31 -19.21 0.39
CA ALA A 63 1.61 -18.65 0.07
C ALA A 63 2.04 -19.18 -1.31
N LYS A 64 2.50 -18.28 -2.19
CA LYS A 64 2.89 -18.62 -3.57
C LYS A 64 3.92 -17.63 -4.12
N SER A 65 4.41 -17.92 -5.32
CA SER A 65 5.36 -17.04 -6.04
C SER A 65 6.66 -16.76 -5.25
N GLY A 66 7.13 -17.76 -4.49
CA GLY A 66 8.38 -17.67 -3.71
C GLY A 66 8.29 -16.62 -2.61
N LEU A 67 9.06 -15.54 -2.72
CA LEU A 67 9.11 -14.47 -1.73
C LEU A 67 8.03 -13.39 -1.93
N LEU A 68 7.30 -13.39 -3.05
CA LEU A 68 6.32 -12.34 -3.36
C LEU A 68 5.10 -12.41 -2.45
N ARG A 69 4.65 -13.61 -2.08
CA ARG A 69 3.51 -13.78 -1.16
C ARG A 69 3.82 -14.84 -0.10
N GLY A 70 4.45 -14.41 0.98
CA GLY A 70 4.77 -15.23 2.15
C GLY A 70 3.82 -14.95 3.33
N ARG A 71 3.91 -15.80 4.36
CA ARG A 71 3.17 -15.61 5.62
C ARG A 71 3.96 -14.81 6.65
N GLU A 72 5.27 -14.75 6.47
CA GLU A 72 6.21 -13.97 7.27
C GLU A 72 7.16 -13.27 6.30
N PHE A 73 7.29 -11.96 6.40
CA PHE A 73 8.13 -11.16 5.51
C PHE A 73 8.59 -9.87 6.16
N LEU A 74 9.70 -9.35 5.69
CA LEU A 74 10.25 -8.09 6.15
C LEU A 74 9.64 -6.95 5.32
N MET A 75 9.06 -5.96 6.01
CA MET A 75 8.50 -4.77 5.38
C MET A 75 9.18 -3.51 5.90
N LYS A 76 9.51 -2.60 5.00
CA LYS A 76 9.75 -1.21 5.34
C LYS A 76 8.41 -0.48 5.24
N ASP A 77 7.93 0.03 6.32
CA ASP A 77 6.74 0.86 6.37
C ASP A 77 7.06 2.23 6.98
N ALA A 78 6.41 3.26 6.47
CA ALA A 78 6.57 4.63 6.93
C ALA A 78 5.20 5.24 7.17
N TYR A 79 5.10 6.08 8.19
CA TYR A 79 3.88 6.72 8.66
C TYR A 79 4.15 8.21 8.81
N SER A 80 3.33 9.02 8.19
CA SER A 80 3.43 10.48 8.28
C SER A 80 2.18 11.08 8.90
N PHE A 81 2.36 12.16 9.63
CA PHE A 81 1.32 12.82 10.39
C PHE A 81 1.33 14.30 10.02
N HIS A 82 0.18 14.84 9.64
CA HIS A 82 0.05 16.15 9.03
C HIS A 82 -1.03 16.97 9.70
N ARG A 83 -0.84 18.31 9.73
CA ARG A 83 -1.82 19.26 10.29
C ARG A 83 -2.96 19.56 9.32
N THR A 84 -2.66 19.57 8.03
CA THR A 84 -3.59 19.95 6.98
C THR A 84 -3.55 18.95 5.83
N GLN A 85 -4.61 18.93 5.04
CA GLN A 85 -4.67 18.13 3.82
C GLN A 85 -3.59 18.57 2.81
N GLU A 86 -3.37 19.86 2.67
CA GLU A 86 -2.36 20.42 1.76
C GLU A 86 -0.93 19.94 2.11
N ASP A 87 -0.62 19.90 3.41
CA ASP A 87 0.66 19.38 3.90
C ASP A 87 0.80 17.89 3.60
N LEU A 88 -0.27 17.11 3.82
CA LEU A 88 -0.31 15.69 3.47
C LEU A 88 -0.10 15.49 1.96
N ASP A 89 -0.82 16.22 1.13
CA ASP A 89 -0.75 16.09 -0.33
C ASP A 89 0.67 16.44 -0.84
N THR A 90 1.27 17.50 -0.30
CA THR A 90 2.65 17.86 -0.61
C THR A 90 3.64 16.76 -0.22
N TYR A 91 3.49 16.20 0.97
CA TYR A 91 4.36 15.12 1.43
C TYR A 91 4.16 13.84 0.61
N PHE A 92 2.94 13.56 0.18
CA PHE A 92 2.62 12.43 -0.67
C PHE A 92 3.38 12.46 -2.00
N GLU A 93 3.47 13.63 -2.65
CA GLU A 93 4.26 13.84 -3.88
C GLU A 93 5.78 13.67 -3.64
N VAL A 94 6.27 14.08 -2.48
CA VAL A 94 7.67 13.83 -2.08
C VAL A 94 7.94 12.33 -1.95
N MET A 95 7.01 11.59 -1.36
CA MET A 95 7.12 10.12 -1.24
C MET A 95 7.00 9.42 -2.58
N HIS A 96 6.09 9.85 -3.47
CA HIS A 96 6.02 9.37 -4.85
C HIS A 96 7.39 9.49 -5.53
N SER A 97 7.95 10.70 -5.57
CA SER A 97 9.27 10.94 -6.14
C SER A 97 10.41 10.13 -5.47
N ALA A 98 10.28 9.82 -4.19
CA ALA A 98 11.26 8.98 -3.49
C ALA A 98 11.18 7.52 -3.98
N TYR A 99 9.98 6.97 -4.16
CA TYR A 99 9.79 5.62 -4.69
C TYR A 99 10.23 5.51 -6.16
N ASP A 100 9.97 6.50 -7.00
CA ASP A 100 10.51 6.54 -8.37
C ASP A 100 12.03 6.35 -8.38
N ARG A 101 12.74 7.06 -7.50
CA ARG A 101 14.18 6.90 -7.34
C ARG A 101 14.60 5.52 -6.82
N VAL A 102 13.78 4.91 -5.95
CA VAL A 102 14.04 3.54 -5.46
C VAL A 102 13.96 2.55 -6.62
N PHE A 103 12.87 2.57 -7.38
CA PHE A 103 12.68 1.67 -8.52
C PHE A 103 13.72 1.91 -9.63
N ALA A 104 14.09 3.17 -9.88
CA ALA A 104 15.17 3.49 -10.83
C ALA A 104 16.52 2.91 -10.38
N ARG A 105 16.85 3.00 -9.09
CA ARG A 105 18.10 2.42 -8.53
C ARG A 105 18.11 0.89 -8.57
N LEU A 106 16.96 0.26 -8.52
CA LEU A 106 16.81 -1.18 -8.67
C LEU A 106 16.84 -1.65 -10.13
N GLY A 107 16.82 -0.71 -11.08
CA GLY A 107 16.77 -1.02 -12.52
C GLY A 107 15.36 -1.44 -13.00
N LEU A 108 14.33 -1.04 -12.26
CA LEU A 108 12.93 -1.42 -12.52
C LEU A 108 12.07 -0.26 -13.04
N ALA A 109 12.65 0.93 -13.27
CA ALA A 109 11.89 2.12 -13.63
C ALA A 109 10.99 1.93 -14.87
N ASP A 110 11.52 1.27 -15.91
CA ASP A 110 10.81 1.09 -17.19
C ASP A 110 9.68 0.04 -17.13
N SER A 111 9.66 -0.77 -16.05
CA SER A 111 8.67 -1.84 -15.85
C SER A 111 7.77 -1.61 -14.64
N THR A 112 7.92 -0.48 -13.96
CA THR A 112 7.12 -0.15 -12.77
C THR A 112 6.18 0.99 -13.08
N HIS A 113 4.90 0.79 -12.75
CA HIS A 113 3.83 1.73 -13.01
C HIS A 113 3.26 2.26 -11.71
N TYR A 114 3.07 3.59 -11.63
CA TYR A 114 2.32 4.22 -10.56
C TYR A 114 0.83 4.08 -10.85
N THR A 115 0.19 3.17 -10.13
CA THR A 115 -1.15 2.66 -10.45
C THR A 115 -2.18 3.17 -9.45
N PHE A 116 -3.30 3.65 -9.94
CA PHE A 116 -4.47 3.92 -9.12
C PHE A 116 -5.19 2.61 -8.81
N ALA A 117 -5.39 2.33 -7.52
CA ALA A 117 -5.84 1.03 -7.01
C ALA A 117 -6.87 1.18 -5.88
N SER A 118 -7.34 0.07 -5.33
CA SER A 118 -8.18 0.05 -4.14
C SER A 118 -7.35 0.33 -2.89
N GLY A 119 -7.90 1.05 -1.93
CA GLY A 119 -7.29 1.25 -0.62
C GLY A 119 -7.58 0.12 0.38
N GLY A 120 -8.23 -0.95 -0.04
CA GLY A 120 -8.58 -2.09 0.80
C GLY A 120 -9.39 -1.69 2.03
N ASP A 121 -8.94 -2.13 3.21
CA ASP A 121 -9.60 -1.85 4.50
C ASP A 121 -9.37 -0.40 5.02
N PHE A 122 -8.51 0.38 4.37
CA PHE A 122 -8.07 1.67 4.89
C PHE A 122 -8.74 2.87 4.22
N SER A 123 -8.97 2.76 2.91
CA SER A 123 -9.56 3.83 2.12
C SER A 123 -10.25 3.26 0.89
N LYS A 124 -11.07 4.08 0.22
CA LYS A 124 -11.73 3.65 -1.02
C LYS A 124 -10.72 3.46 -2.16
N TYR A 125 -9.71 4.30 -2.20
CA TYR A 125 -8.68 4.30 -3.24
C TYR A 125 -7.29 4.49 -2.64
N SER A 126 -6.28 3.98 -3.32
CA SER A 126 -4.86 4.16 -3.02
C SER A 126 -4.05 4.30 -4.31
N TYR A 127 -2.75 4.51 -4.15
CA TYR A 127 -1.77 4.40 -5.23
C TYR A 127 -0.74 3.35 -4.87
N GLU A 128 -0.33 2.59 -5.86
CA GLU A 128 0.63 1.50 -5.73
C GLU A 128 1.70 1.58 -6.82
N PHE A 129 2.92 1.20 -6.48
CA PHE A 129 3.97 0.96 -7.47
C PHE A 129 3.93 -0.50 -7.85
N GLN A 130 3.47 -0.80 -9.05
CA GLN A 130 3.28 -2.16 -9.54
C GLN A 130 4.24 -2.46 -10.68
N THR A 131 5.06 -3.51 -10.53
CA THR A 131 6.10 -3.89 -11.49
C THR A 131 5.60 -5.01 -12.40
N GLU A 132 5.86 -4.91 -13.72
CA GLU A 132 5.56 -5.97 -14.69
C GLU A 132 6.30 -7.25 -14.33
N LEU A 133 5.57 -8.34 -14.12
CA LEU A 133 6.13 -9.61 -13.73
C LEU A 133 5.26 -10.76 -14.24
N GLY A 134 5.85 -11.72 -14.96
CA GLY A 134 5.11 -12.84 -15.57
C GLY A 134 4.42 -13.79 -14.59
N ILE A 135 4.77 -13.72 -13.30
CA ILE A 135 4.11 -14.45 -12.20
C ILE A 135 3.31 -13.51 -11.28
N GLY A 136 3.06 -12.27 -11.73
CA GLY A 136 2.26 -11.28 -11.01
C GLY A 136 0.83 -11.75 -10.81
N GLU A 137 0.17 -11.17 -9.82
CA GLU A 137 -1.19 -11.54 -9.42
C GLU A 137 -2.23 -10.51 -9.82
N ASP A 138 -1.77 -9.30 -10.17
CA ASP A 138 -2.61 -8.18 -10.49
C ASP A 138 -2.58 -7.87 -11.98
N GLU A 139 -3.61 -7.18 -12.41
CA GLU A 139 -3.84 -6.78 -13.78
C GLU A 139 -4.09 -5.27 -13.83
N ILE A 140 -3.25 -4.55 -14.60
CA ILE A 140 -3.40 -3.11 -14.77
C ILE A 140 -3.72 -2.73 -16.21
N TYR A 141 -4.38 -1.60 -16.33
CA TYR A 141 -4.79 -0.98 -17.59
C TYR A 141 -4.14 0.39 -17.71
N ILE A 142 -3.22 0.53 -18.65
CA ILE A 142 -2.44 1.74 -18.87
C ILE A 142 -3.05 2.52 -20.01
N CYS A 143 -3.49 3.74 -19.75
CA CYS A 143 -4.06 4.61 -20.78
C CYS A 143 -3.03 4.92 -21.86
N GLU A 144 -3.34 4.59 -23.11
CA GLU A 144 -2.42 4.81 -24.26
C GLU A 144 -2.12 6.29 -24.53
N LYS A 145 -2.95 7.20 -24.02
CA LYS A 145 -2.79 8.64 -24.27
C LYS A 145 -1.96 9.36 -23.22
N CYS A 146 -2.21 9.10 -21.93
CA CYS A 146 -1.55 9.83 -20.84
C CYS A 146 -0.67 8.96 -19.96
N GLY A 147 -0.65 7.63 -20.14
CA GLY A 147 0.17 6.71 -19.36
C GLY A 147 -0.36 6.40 -17.96
N GLN A 148 -1.49 6.98 -17.54
CA GLN A 148 -2.07 6.68 -16.22
C GLN A 148 -2.47 5.22 -16.15
N ALA A 149 -1.98 4.52 -15.12
CA ALA A 149 -2.32 3.12 -14.85
C ALA A 149 -3.47 3.01 -13.83
N HIS A 150 -4.33 2.01 -14.05
CA HIS A 150 -5.48 1.69 -13.20
C HIS A 150 -5.49 0.19 -12.93
N ASN A 151 -5.63 -0.21 -11.68
CA ASN A 151 -5.80 -1.63 -11.34
C ASN A 151 -7.20 -2.10 -11.76
N LEU A 152 -7.29 -3.34 -12.26
CA LEU A 152 -8.56 -3.95 -12.69
C LEU A 152 -9.63 -3.95 -11.58
N GLU A 153 -9.23 -4.05 -10.34
CA GLU A 153 -10.15 -4.11 -9.20
C GLU A 153 -11.04 -2.86 -9.02
N ILE A 154 -10.62 -1.72 -9.60
CA ILE A 154 -11.35 -0.44 -9.48
C ILE A 154 -12.01 0.02 -10.78
N ILE A 155 -11.88 -0.73 -11.88
CA ILE A 155 -12.42 -0.35 -13.18
C ILE A 155 -13.29 -1.46 -13.79
N ASP A 156 -14.18 -1.07 -14.69
CA ASP A 156 -14.83 -1.99 -15.64
C ASP A 156 -14.10 -1.89 -16.98
N PRO A 157 -13.34 -2.92 -17.41
CA PRO A 157 -12.58 -2.86 -18.66
C PRO A 157 -13.46 -2.79 -19.89
N THR A 158 -14.73 -3.17 -19.80
CA THR A 158 -15.68 -3.09 -20.94
C THR A 158 -16.23 -1.68 -21.16
N ALA A 159 -16.11 -0.82 -20.15
CA ALA A 159 -16.58 0.56 -20.15
C ALA A 159 -15.48 1.53 -19.70
N PHE A 160 -14.20 1.18 -19.94
CA PHE A 160 -13.07 1.97 -19.49
C PHE A 160 -13.07 3.38 -20.10
N VAL A 161 -12.96 4.36 -19.21
CA VAL A 161 -12.68 5.76 -19.54
C VAL A 161 -11.62 6.25 -18.57
N CYS A 162 -10.48 6.67 -19.08
CA CYS A 162 -9.40 7.19 -18.24
C CYS A 162 -9.88 8.42 -17.47
N ALA A 163 -9.75 8.38 -16.14
CA ALA A 163 -10.17 9.45 -15.25
C ALA A 163 -9.41 10.77 -15.49
N GLU A 164 -8.14 10.67 -15.93
CA GLU A 164 -7.28 11.83 -16.15
C GLU A 164 -7.52 12.54 -17.46
N CYS A 165 -7.75 11.79 -18.56
CA CYS A 165 -7.79 12.39 -19.89
C CYS A 165 -9.01 12.03 -20.76
N GLY A 166 -9.92 11.21 -20.23
CA GLY A 166 -11.13 10.76 -20.92
C GLY A 166 -10.90 9.81 -22.11
N HIS A 167 -9.67 9.29 -22.30
CA HIS A 167 -9.37 8.34 -23.36
C HIS A 167 -9.92 6.95 -23.05
N THR A 168 -10.19 6.17 -24.07
CA THR A 168 -10.88 4.87 -23.93
C THR A 168 -10.07 3.67 -24.37
N THR A 169 -8.85 3.87 -24.90
CA THR A 169 -7.93 2.79 -25.23
C THR A 169 -6.83 2.64 -24.18
N PHE A 170 -6.42 1.40 -23.96
CA PHE A 170 -5.44 1.04 -22.94
C PHE A 170 -4.62 -0.18 -23.34
N GLU A 171 -3.43 -0.26 -22.80
CA GLU A 171 -2.59 -1.47 -22.80
C GLU A 171 -2.79 -2.20 -21.48
N LYS A 172 -2.89 -3.54 -21.54
CA LYS A 172 -3.03 -4.40 -20.38
C LYS A 172 -1.70 -5.03 -20.01
N LYS A 173 -1.36 -5.03 -18.70
CA LYS A 173 -0.16 -5.66 -18.16
C LYS A 173 -0.49 -6.54 -16.94
N ILE A 174 0.32 -7.59 -16.75
CA ILE A 174 0.34 -8.39 -15.52
C ILE A 174 1.46 -7.87 -14.63
N VAL A 175 1.15 -7.60 -13.39
CA VAL A 175 2.04 -6.91 -12.46
C VAL A 175 2.00 -7.53 -11.05
N SER A 176 2.96 -7.13 -10.21
CA SER A 176 2.95 -7.33 -8.76
C SER A 176 3.35 -6.03 -8.07
N GLU A 177 2.70 -5.74 -6.94
CA GLU A 177 3.10 -4.67 -6.02
C GLU A 177 4.32 -5.07 -5.16
#